data_44e8f92ff510c733105ccfa7632fe9ab
#
_entry.id   44e8f92ff510c733105ccfa7632fe9ab
#
_cell.length_a   1.000
_cell.length_b   1.000
_cell.length_c   1.000
_cell.angle_alpha   90.00
_cell.angle_beta   90.00
_cell.angle_gamma   90.00
#
_symmetry.space_group_name_H-M   'P 1'
#
loop_
_entity.id
_entity.type
_entity.pdbx_description
1 polymer ?
#
loop_
_entity_poly.entity_id
_entity_poly.type
_entity_poly.pdbx_seq_one_letter_code
_entity_poly.pdbx_strand_id
1 'polypeptide(L)'
;MEPTTAAMIAKAAIAVGTNKKVWTGIASVVVGLCIPFILAIVCIMSIASAGADHNRAAVRLAFDGGSIPLSMPADYREYIGKMQESFVRIDVAMDEIDAVAEGDVQDRYLVRAVFYSLYFGEDWLWLGEADYQRFAESFFSF
;
A
#
# COMPACT_ATOMS: atom_id res chain seq x y z
N MET A 1 6.15 -7.32 -68.15
CA MET A 1 6.80 -6.89 -66.90
C MET A 1 5.92 -7.31 -65.75
N GLU A 2 6.32 -8.30 -65.02
CA GLU A 2 5.58 -8.66 -63.79
C GLU A 2 5.77 -7.58 -62.72
N PRO A 3 4.72 -7.16 -62.09
CA PRO A 3 4.86 -6.21 -60.98
C PRO A 3 5.65 -6.87 -59.85
N THR A 4 6.76 -6.22 -59.47
CA THR A 4 7.57 -6.71 -58.35
C THR A 4 6.73 -6.86 -57.09
N THR A 5 6.99 -7.88 -56.30
CA THR A 5 6.30 -8.16 -55.03
C THR A 5 6.14 -6.88 -54.17
N ALA A 6 7.13 -6.01 -54.20
CA ALA A 6 7.11 -4.73 -53.51
C ALA A 6 6.02 -3.75 -54.05
N ALA A 7 5.77 -3.75 -55.36
CA ALA A 7 4.71 -2.92 -55.97
C ALA A 7 3.33 -3.46 -55.64
N MET A 8 3.17 -4.78 -55.49
CA MET A 8 1.91 -5.40 -55.03
C MET A 8 1.64 -5.11 -53.55
N ILE A 9 2.65 -5.20 -52.72
CA ILE A 9 2.52 -4.84 -51.29
C ILE A 9 2.17 -3.34 -51.13
N ALA A 10 2.82 -2.46 -51.91
CA ALA A 10 2.53 -1.06 -51.85
C ALA A 10 1.08 -0.73 -52.32
N LYS A 11 0.60 -1.37 -53.38
CA LYS A 11 -0.77 -1.25 -53.84
C LYS A 11 -1.78 -1.77 -52.82
N ALA A 12 -1.49 -2.90 -52.20
CA ALA A 12 -2.34 -3.47 -51.13
C ALA A 12 -2.38 -2.54 -49.90
N ALA A 13 -1.23 -1.99 -49.50
CA ALA A 13 -1.16 -1.05 -48.37
C ALA A 13 -1.95 0.24 -48.65
N ILE A 14 -1.87 0.81 -49.89
CA ILE A 14 -2.68 1.96 -50.26
C ILE A 14 -4.17 1.63 -50.31
N ALA A 15 -4.56 0.48 -50.86
CA ALA A 15 -5.95 0.05 -50.92
C ALA A 15 -6.56 -0.15 -49.53
N VAL A 16 -5.78 -0.67 -48.58
CA VAL A 16 -6.19 -0.80 -47.17
C VAL A 16 -6.28 0.58 -46.53
N GLY A 17 -5.31 1.45 -46.75
CA GLY A 17 -5.26 2.81 -46.20
C GLY A 17 -6.38 3.74 -46.66
N THR A 18 -6.97 3.49 -47.84
CA THR A 18 -8.07 4.32 -48.41
C THR A 18 -9.46 3.73 -48.21
N ASN A 19 -9.57 2.49 -47.79
CA ASN A 19 -10.86 1.79 -47.62
C ASN A 19 -11.46 2.07 -46.24
N LYS A 20 -12.48 2.94 -46.18
CA LYS A 20 -13.20 3.31 -44.95
C LYS A 20 -13.74 2.12 -44.20
N LYS A 21 -14.20 1.05 -44.89
CA LYS A 21 -14.73 -0.17 -44.23
C LYS A 21 -13.63 -0.97 -43.52
N VAL A 22 -12.44 -1.02 -44.13
CA VAL A 22 -11.28 -1.69 -43.53
C VAL A 22 -10.82 -0.94 -42.28
N TRP A 23 -10.75 0.38 -42.34
CA TRP A 23 -10.42 1.22 -41.19
C TRP A 23 -11.43 1.09 -40.04
N THR A 24 -12.73 1.03 -40.36
CA THR A 24 -13.78 0.80 -39.36
C THR A 24 -13.64 -0.57 -38.70
N GLY A 25 -13.30 -1.61 -39.49
CA GLY A 25 -13.04 -2.94 -38.97
C GLY A 25 -11.81 -3.00 -38.03
N ILE A 26 -10.69 -2.38 -38.46
CA ILE A 26 -9.48 -2.30 -37.64
C ILE A 26 -9.74 -1.53 -36.36
N ALA A 27 -10.41 -0.36 -36.45
CA ALA A 27 -10.76 0.43 -35.27
C ALA A 27 -11.64 -0.35 -34.29
N SER A 28 -12.63 -1.11 -34.80
CA SER A 28 -13.49 -1.95 -33.98
C SER A 28 -12.73 -3.05 -33.23
N VAL A 29 -11.77 -3.70 -33.89
CA VAL A 29 -10.92 -4.73 -33.28
C VAL A 29 -10.01 -4.11 -32.22
N VAL A 30 -9.39 -2.98 -32.53
CA VAL A 30 -8.50 -2.26 -31.58
C VAL A 30 -9.29 -1.83 -30.34
N VAL A 31 -10.46 -1.22 -30.53
CA VAL A 31 -11.33 -0.84 -29.40
C VAL A 31 -11.76 -2.05 -28.59
N GLY A 32 -12.18 -3.14 -29.26
CA GLY A 32 -12.57 -4.39 -28.60
C GLY A 32 -11.44 -5.02 -27.77
N LEU A 33 -10.19 -4.90 -28.21
CA LEU A 33 -9.02 -5.36 -27.47
C LEU A 33 -8.63 -4.41 -26.32
N CYS A 34 -8.81 -3.10 -26.49
CA CYS A 34 -8.45 -2.10 -25.48
C CYS A 34 -9.40 -2.08 -24.30
N ILE A 35 -10.70 -2.33 -24.50
CA ILE A 35 -11.72 -2.28 -23.44
C ILE A 35 -11.37 -3.21 -22.26
N PRO A 36 -11.10 -4.50 -22.44
CA PRO A 36 -10.76 -5.37 -21.30
C PRO A 36 -9.47 -4.96 -20.60
N PHE A 37 -8.49 -4.40 -21.33
CA PHE A 37 -7.26 -3.85 -20.72
C PHE A 37 -7.55 -2.64 -19.86
N ILE A 38 -8.37 -1.71 -20.35
CA ILE A 38 -8.76 -0.51 -19.58
C ILE A 38 -9.53 -0.93 -18.33
N LEU A 39 -10.46 -1.87 -18.44
CA LEU A 39 -11.22 -2.40 -17.30
C LEU A 39 -10.29 -3.06 -16.26
N ALA A 40 -9.31 -3.85 -16.71
CA ALA A 40 -8.35 -4.47 -15.82
C ALA A 40 -7.52 -3.42 -15.06
N ILE A 41 -7.05 -2.38 -15.75
CA ILE A 41 -6.30 -1.27 -15.12
C ILE A 41 -7.17 -0.55 -14.09
N VAL A 42 -8.43 -0.23 -14.45
CA VAL A 42 -9.35 0.44 -13.52
C VAL A 42 -9.62 -0.42 -12.28
N CYS A 43 -9.81 -1.72 -12.44
CA CYS A 43 -9.98 -2.64 -11.31
C CYS A 43 -8.74 -2.67 -10.41
N ILE A 44 -7.54 -2.78 -10.98
CA ILE A 44 -6.29 -2.78 -10.21
C ILE A 44 -6.11 -1.46 -9.46
N MET A 45 -6.36 -0.32 -10.11
CA MET A 45 -6.26 0.99 -9.48
C MET A 45 -7.29 1.17 -8.36
N SER A 46 -8.50 0.64 -8.52
CA SER A 46 -9.54 0.69 -7.49
C SER A 46 -9.16 -0.13 -6.26
N ILE A 47 -8.61 -1.33 -6.45
CA ILE A 47 -8.13 -2.19 -5.35
C ILE A 47 -6.94 -1.52 -4.64
N ALA A 48 -5.97 -0.98 -5.39
CA ALA A 48 -4.82 -0.30 -4.83
C ALA A 48 -5.21 0.96 -4.04
N SER A 49 -6.18 1.73 -4.55
CA SER A 49 -6.70 2.92 -3.86
C SER A 49 -7.42 2.56 -2.56
N ALA A 50 -8.28 1.54 -2.58
CA ALA A 50 -8.97 1.07 -1.38
C ALA A 50 -7.97 0.58 -0.32
N GLY A 51 -6.92 -0.15 -0.72
CA GLY A 51 -5.86 -0.58 0.18
C GLY A 51 -5.08 0.60 0.77
N ALA A 52 -4.79 1.63 -0.01
CA ALA A 52 -4.10 2.83 0.46
C ALA A 52 -4.94 3.61 1.48
N ASP A 53 -6.25 3.70 1.28
CA ASP A 53 -7.16 4.38 2.21
C ASP A 53 -7.28 3.61 3.53
N HIS A 54 -7.37 2.28 3.49
CA HIS A 54 -7.35 1.45 4.70
C HIS A 54 -6.02 1.57 5.45
N ASN A 55 -4.90 1.58 4.74
CA ASN A 55 -3.59 1.75 5.37
C ASN A 55 -3.44 3.12 6.06
N ARG A 56 -3.87 4.20 5.42
CA ARG A 56 -3.88 5.54 6.03
C ARG A 56 -4.77 5.61 7.26
N ALA A 57 -5.96 5.02 7.19
CA ALA A 57 -6.87 4.96 8.31
C ALA A 57 -6.29 4.11 9.46
N ALA A 58 -5.64 3.00 9.14
CA ALA A 58 -4.98 2.14 10.13
C ALA A 58 -3.87 2.87 10.87
N VAL A 59 -2.95 3.54 10.15
CA VAL A 59 -1.89 4.35 10.76
C VAL A 59 -2.49 5.41 11.67
N ARG A 60 -3.44 6.18 11.17
CA ARG A 60 -4.08 7.24 11.95
C ARG A 60 -4.74 6.71 13.23
N LEU A 61 -5.54 5.65 13.13
CA LEU A 61 -6.20 5.06 14.28
C LEU A 61 -5.22 4.44 15.28
N ALA A 62 -4.13 3.84 14.81
CA ALA A 62 -3.10 3.30 15.69
C ALA A 62 -2.41 4.41 16.49
N PHE A 63 -2.06 5.53 15.86
CA PHE A 63 -1.31 6.62 16.50
C PHE A 63 -2.17 7.58 17.30
N ASP A 64 -3.33 7.98 16.77
CA ASP A 64 -4.23 8.92 17.43
C ASP A 64 -5.12 8.26 18.49
N GLY A 65 -5.23 6.93 18.45
CA GLY A 65 -6.17 6.18 19.28
C GLY A 65 -7.62 6.34 18.80
N GLY A 66 -8.54 5.84 19.59
CA GLY A 66 -9.98 5.97 19.34
C GLY A 66 -10.65 4.65 18.93
N SER A 67 -11.96 4.72 18.70
CA SER A 67 -12.76 3.55 18.33
C SER A 67 -12.51 3.14 16.89
N ILE A 68 -12.26 1.85 16.69
CA ILE A 68 -12.02 1.28 15.37
C ILE A 68 -13.37 1.00 14.69
N PRO A 69 -13.65 1.57 13.49
CA PRO A 69 -14.91 1.37 12.81
C PRO A 69 -15.18 -0.09 12.46
N LEU A 70 -16.41 -0.56 12.67
CA LEU A 70 -16.83 -1.92 12.30
C LEU A 70 -16.82 -2.16 10.78
N SER A 71 -16.85 -1.10 9.97
CA SER A 71 -16.75 -1.16 8.51
C SER A 71 -15.36 -1.52 8.01
N MET A 72 -14.34 -1.43 8.89
CA MET A 72 -12.97 -1.82 8.57
C MET A 72 -12.84 -3.36 8.56
N PRO A 73 -12.03 -3.95 7.65
CA PRO A 73 -11.76 -5.39 7.64
C PRO A 73 -11.32 -5.93 9.01
N ALA A 74 -11.71 -7.16 9.32
CA ALA A 74 -11.46 -7.75 10.64
C ALA A 74 -9.99 -7.78 11.01
N ASP A 75 -9.13 -8.16 10.07
CA ASP A 75 -7.68 -8.24 10.24
C ASP A 75 -7.08 -6.87 10.60
N TYR A 76 -7.50 -5.81 9.89
CA TYR A 76 -7.07 -4.45 10.19
C TYR A 76 -7.53 -3.98 11.58
N ARG A 77 -8.74 -4.35 11.99
CA ARG A 77 -9.24 -4.00 13.33
C ARG A 77 -8.40 -4.65 14.42
N GLU A 78 -8.01 -5.91 14.21
CA GLU A 78 -7.17 -6.64 15.14
C GLU A 78 -5.76 -6.02 15.21
N TYR A 79 -5.12 -5.76 14.06
CA TYR A 79 -3.79 -5.15 14.00
C TYR A 79 -3.76 -3.75 14.61
N ILE A 80 -4.76 -2.91 14.36
CA ILE A 80 -4.86 -1.58 14.96
C ILE A 80 -5.01 -1.69 16.47
N GLY A 81 -5.86 -2.59 16.96
CA GLY A 81 -6.04 -2.81 18.40
C GLY A 81 -4.75 -3.25 19.09
N LYS A 82 -4.02 -4.18 18.50
CA LYS A 82 -2.70 -4.61 18.98
C LYS A 82 -1.69 -3.46 19.01
N MET A 83 -1.68 -2.60 17.99
CA MET A 83 -0.79 -1.43 17.95
C MET A 83 -1.14 -0.41 19.02
N GLN A 84 -2.42 -0.10 19.22
CA GLN A 84 -2.86 0.81 20.27
C GLN A 84 -2.43 0.31 21.66
N GLU A 85 -2.61 -0.97 21.95
CA GLU A 85 -2.18 -1.58 23.21
C GLU A 85 -0.65 -1.53 23.35
N SER A 86 0.08 -1.89 22.29
CA SER A 86 1.54 -1.88 22.29
C SER A 86 2.11 -0.49 22.50
N PHE A 87 1.50 0.55 21.93
CA PHE A 87 1.94 1.93 22.12
C PHE A 87 1.78 2.41 23.55
N VAL A 88 0.70 1.99 24.24
CA VAL A 88 0.57 2.27 25.67
C VAL A 88 1.70 1.63 26.47
N ARG A 89 2.07 0.38 26.16
CA ARG A 89 3.16 -0.31 26.85
C ARG A 89 4.52 0.30 26.55
N ILE A 90 4.77 0.73 25.31
CA ILE A 90 5.98 1.45 24.93
C ILE A 90 6.08 2.76 25.70
N ASP A 91 4.97 3.50 25.82
CA ASP A 91 4.96 4.78 26.55
C ASP A 91 5.28 4.58 28.04
N VAL A 92 4.74 3.53 28.66
CA VAL A 92 5.08 3.20 30.05
C VAL A 92 6.57 2.87 30.17
N ALA A 93 7.11 2.04 29.28
CA ALA A 93 8.54 1.71 29.27
C ALA A 93 9.41 2.96 29.07
N MET A 94 9.02 3.86 28.18
CA MET A 94 9.73 5.12 27.98
C MET A 94 9.66 6.04 29.20
N ASP A 95 8.49 6.13 29.88
CA ASP A 95 8.35 6.90 31.12
C ASP A 95 9.28 6.39 32.24
N GLU A 96 9.41 5.05 32.34
CA GLU A 96 10.33 4.42 33.33
C GLU A 96 11.80 4.75 33.01
N ILE A 97 12.18 4.75 31.73
CA ILE A 97 13.54 5.09 31.29
C ILE A 97 13.81 6.58 31.52
N ASP A 98 12.90 7.46 31.09
CA ASP A 98 13.02 8.90 31.24
C ASP A 98 13.18 9.31 32.73
N ALA A 99 12.58 8.55 33.64
CA ALA A 99 12.68 8.81 35.09
C ALA A 99 14.08 8.54 35.66
N VAL A 100 14.91 7.73 35.00
CA VAL A 100 16.25 7.35 35.48
C VAL A 100 17.39 7.78 34.56
N ALA A 101 17.08 8.19 33.33
CA ALA A 101 18.07 8.63 32.35
C ALA A 101 18.34 10.15 32.50
N GLU A 102 19.61 10.54 32.56
CA GLU A 102 20.06 11.95 32.50
C GLU A 102 20.26 12.43 31.04
N GLY A 103 19.43 11.95 30.10
CA GLY A 103 19.60 12.18 28.67
C GLY A 103 18.46 12.97 28.03
N ASP A 104 18.62 13.25 26.72
CA ASP A 104 17.56 13.86 25.91
C ASP A 104 16.34 12.93 25.81
N VAL A 105 15.16 13.49 26.01
CA VAL A 105 13.86 12.80 25.84
C VAL A 105 13.73 12.38 24.37
N GLN A 106 13.64 11.08 24.14
CA GLN A 106 13.48 10.54 22.80
C GLN A 106 12.08 10.86 22.22
N ASP A 107 12.02 11.05 20.91
CA ASP A 107 10.76 11.30 20.22
C ASP A 107 9.88 10.03 20.23
N ARG A 108 8.85 10.04 21.05
CA ARG A 108 7.89 8.93 21.20
C ARG A 108 7.21 8.56 19.89
N TYR A 109 6.97 9.53 19.01
CA TYR A 109 6.41 9.25 17.69
C TYR A 109 7.38 8.44 16.82
N LEU A 110 8.67 8.74 16.89
CA LEU A 110 9.69 7.98 16.17
C LEU A 110 9.75 6.53 16.68
N VAL A 111 9.77 6.34 17.99
CA VAL A 111 9.81 5.02 18.62
C VAL A 111 8.56 4.20 18.21
N ARG A 112 7.38 4.79 18.30
CA ARG A 112 6.12 4.16 17.85
C ARG A 112 6.13 3.86 16.35
N ALA A 113 6.67 4.76 15.52
CA ALA A 113 6.72 4.58 14.07
C ALA A 113 7.63 3.40 13.67
N VAL A 114 8.78 3.26 14.34
CA VAL A 114 9.66 2.10 14.14
C VAL A 114 8.95 0.81 14.58
N PHE A 115 8.31 0.82 15.75
CA PHE A 115 7.56 -0.34 16.22
C PHE A 115 6.44 -0.73 15.25
N TYR A 116 5.66 0.25 14.79
CA TYR A 116 4.60 0.04 13.81
C TYR A 116 5.14 -0.60 12.51
N SER A 117 6.27 -0.10 12.01
CA SER A 117 6.86 -0.62 10.76
C SER A 117 7.37 -2.06 10.87
N LEU A 118 7.76 -2.48 12.08
CA LEU A 118 8.26 -3.83 12.33
C LEU A 118 7.15 -4.86 12.58
N TYR A 119 6.07 -4.45 13.22
CA TYR A 119 5.10 -5.39 13.79
C TYR A 119 3.67 -5.25 13.27
N PHE A 120 3.33 -4.21 12.51
CA PHE A 120 1.98 -4.09 11.95
C PHE A 120 1.75 -5.17 10.87
N GLY A 121 0.65 -5.92 11.02
CA GLY A 121 0.31 -7.00 10.11
C GLY A 121 0.91 -8.35 10.49
N GLU A 122 1.70 -8.43 11.56
CA GLU A 122 2.17 -9.70 12.10
C GLU A 122 1.03 -10.41 12.86
N ASP A 123 0.78 -11.67 12.51
CA ASP A 123 -0.31 -12.47 13.10
C ASP A 123 -0.08 -12.78 14.59
N TRP A 124 1.16 -12.70 15.04
CA TRP A 124 1.57 -13.06 16.40
C TRP A 124 2.47 -11.98 16.99
N LEU A 125 1.91 -11.20 17.86
CA LEU A 125 2.65 -10.25 18.67
C LEU A 125 2.71 -10.77 20.10
N TRP A 126 3.65 -11.70 20.38
CA TRP A 126 3.88 -12.29 21.70
C TRP A 126 4.98 -11.53 22.45
N LEU A 127 4.78 -10.22 22.66
CA LEU A 127 5.71 -9.40 23.40
C LEU A 127 5.28 -9.29 24.88
N GLY A 128 6.19 -9.61 25.79
CA GLY A 128 6.04 -9.34 27.21
C GLY A 128 6.54 -7.94 27.58
N GLU A 129 6.29 -7.51 28.83
CA GLU A 129 6.76 -6.22 29.34
C GLU A 129 8.26 -6.00 29.13
N ALA A 130 9.08 -7.05 29.40
CA ALA A 130 10.53 -6.99 29.20
C ALA A 130 10.96 -6.76 27.74
N ASP A 131 10.12 -7.12 26.78
CA ASP A 131 10.40 -6.92 25.35
C ASP A 131 10.13 -5.48 24.97
N TYR A 132 9.05 -4.87 25.46
CA TYR A 132 8.75 -3.46 25.28
C TYR A 132 9.82 -2.59 25.94
N GLN A 133 10.29 -2.96 27.13
CA GLN A 133 11.36 -2.25 27.80
C GLN A 133 12.67 -2.30 27.01
N ARG A 134 13.12 -3.47 26.58
CA ARG A 134 14.30 -3.64 25.72
C ARG A 134 14.18 -2.89 24.39
N PHE A 135 12.99 -2.89 23.83
CA PHE A 135 12.73 -2.12 22.60
C PHE A 135 12.89 -0.62 22.86
N ALA A 136 12.27 -0.09 23.90
CA ALA A 136 12.41 1.31 24.27
C ALA A 136 13.87 1.67 24.59
N GLU A 137 14.58 0.87 25.41
CA GLU A 137 16.00 1.05 25.76
C GLU A 137 16.92 1.16 24.54
N SER A 138 16.58 0.48 23.42
CA SER A 138 17.39 0.53 22.22
C SER A 138 17.48 1.92 21.57
N PHE A 139 16.60 2.84 21.94
CA PHE A 139 16.61 4.23 21.47
C PHE A 139 17.33 5.20 22.41
N PHE A 140 17.72 4.75 23.61
CA PHE A 140 18.46 5.55 24.56
C PHE A 140 19.95 5.18 24.49
N SER A 141 20.80 6.17 24.36
CA SER A 141 22.26 6.01 24.51
C SER A 141 22.59 6.22 25.96
N PHE A 142 23.06 5.17 26.64
CA PHE A 142 23.60 5.25 27.98
C PHE A 142 25.08 5.62 27.93
#